data_e3ee98bb90b920cfc0a6b2e818652110
#
_entry.id   e3ee98bb90b920cfc0a6b2e818652110
#
_cell.length_a   1.000
_cell.length_b   1.000
_cell.length_c   1.000
_cell.angle_alpha   90.00
_cell.angle_beta   90.00
_cell.angle_gamma   90.00
#
_symmetry.space_group_name_H-M   'P 1'
#
loop_
_entity.id
_entity.type
_entity.pdbx_description
1 polymer ?
#
loop_
_entity_poly.entity_id
_entity_poly.type
_entity_poly.pdbx_seq_one_letter_code
_entity_poly.pdbx_strand_id
1 'polypeptide(L)'
;DAERAYLEALHKLHSSTAGTGLGIDCADGPFGPLTIIGGRIYMEDGKLVQTIDSRFPTCTDGEKLTAQITAALGEGAKLEDVDAAEPFYIEADSPAIRACIDTYNEVTGENATPFTMGGGTYARHFPYAVSFGPEHVDLPLPEFGGPMHGANEAAPIDKLLEAVKIYILALLRLEEVDF
;
A
#
# COMPACT_ATOMS: atom_id res chain seq x y z
N ASP A 1 29.27 20.22 -12.03
CA ASP A 1 30.05 19.26 -11.26
C ASP A 1 29.12 18.09 -10.90
N ALA A 2 29.43 16.89 -11.41
CA ALA A 2 28.52 15.72 -11.34
C ALA A 2 28.21 15.30 -9.88
N GLU A 3 29.20 15.38 -9.00
CA GLU A 3 29.01 15.04 -7.57
C GLU A 3 28.00 15.98 -6.89
N ARG A 4 28.03 17.25 -7.23
CA ARG A 4 27.11 18.23 -6.69
C ARG A 4 25.68 17.98 -7.21
N ALA A 5 25.53 17.72 -8.51
CA ALA A 5 24.23 17.41 -9.10
C ALA A 5 23.61 16.13 -8.48
N TYR A 6 24.44 15.13 -8.23
CA TYR A 6 24.03 13.91 -7.51
C TYR A 6 23.55 14.21 -6.08
N LEU A 7 24.31 15.00 -5.32
CA LEU A 7 23.90 15.37 -3.94
C LEU A 7 22.62 16.20 -3.91
N GLU A 8 22.39 17.06 -4.90
CA GLU A 8 21.15 17.80 -5.06
C GLU A 8 19.97 16.87 -5.38
N ALA A 9 20.16 15.84 -6.21
CA ALA A 9 19.15 14.83 -6.50
C ALA A 9 18.79 14.00 -5.24
N LEU A 10 19.80 13.56 -4.48
CA LEU A 10 19.59 12.89 -3.20
C LEU A 10 18.83 13.77 -2.20
N HIS A 11 19.22 15.05 -2.10
CA HIS A 11 18.53 15.99 -1.21
C HIS A 11 17.06 16.13 -1.57
N LYS A 12 16.72 16.29 -2.86
CA LYS A 12 15.32 16.33 -3.31
C LYS A 12 14.55 15.06 -2.92
N LEU A 13 15.13 13.90 -3.15
CA LEU A 13 14.51 12.62 -2.84
C LEU A 13 14.24 12.45 -1.34
N HIS A 14 15.21 12.83 -0.50
CA HIS A 14 15.13 12.61 0.95
C HIS A 14 14.55 13.77 1.76
N SER A 15 14.23 14.89 1.12
CA SER A 15 13.71 16.08 1.81
C SER A 15 12.30 15.90 2.36
N SER A 16 11.52 14.98 1.80
CA SER A 16 10.14 14.72 2.22
C SER A 16 9.68 13.33 1.78
N THR A 17 9.00 12.62 2.67
CA THR A 17 8.33 11.36 2.35
C THR A 17 7.03 11.54 1.56
N ALA A 18 6.53 12.77 1.42
CA ALA A 18 5.38 13.09 0.57
C ALA A 18 5.77 13.44 -0.88
N GLY A 19 7.07 13.45 -1.21
CA GLY A 19 7.55 13.74 -2.56
C GLY A 19 7.60 15.21 -2.94
N THR A 20 7.40 16.14 -2.00
CA THR A 20 7.42 17.60 -2.27
C THR A 20 8.75 18.08 -2.87
N GLY A 21 9.88 17.50 -2.44
CA GLY A 21 11.19 17.83 -2.99
C GLY A 21 11.39 17.46 -4.46
N LEU A 22 10.58 16.50 -4.95
CA LEU A 22 10.55 16.06 -6.34
C LEU A 22 9.39 16.68 -7.13
N GLY A 23 8.49 17.44 -6.46
CA GLY A 23 7.32 18.03 -7.08
C GLY A 23 6.26 17.00 -7.53
N ILE A 24 6.16 15.86 -6.81
CA ILE A 24 5.23 14.76 -7.10
C ILE A 24 4.16 14.60 -6.03
N ASP A 25 4.11 15.47 -5.05
CA ASP A 25 3.15 15.42 -3.96
C ASP A 25 1.71 15.53 -4.49
N CYS A 26 0.88 14.57 -4.15
CA CYS A 26 -0.53 14.56 -4.47
C CYS A 26 -1.28 13.69 -3.44
N ALA A 27 -2.58 13.88 -3.34
CA ALA A 27 -3.46 13.13 -2.45
C ALA A 27 -4.85 13.00 -3.02
N ASP A 28 -5.55 11.93 -2.71
CA ASP A 28 -6.98 11.76 -2.98
C ASP A 28 -7.74 11.30 -1.73
N GLY A 29 -9.07 11.25 -1.82
CA GLY A 29 -9.92 10.83 -0.71
C GLY A 29 -9.73 9.36 -0.32
N PRO A 30 -9.72 8.41 -1.27
CA PRO A 30 -9.62 6.99 -0.97
C PRO A 30 -8.28 6.55 -0.40
N PHE A 31 -7.16 7.03 -0.98
CA PHE A 31 -5.81 6.56 -0.63
C PHE A 31 -5.01 7.53 0.24
N GLY A 32 -5.45 8.79 0.34
CA GLY A 32 -4.68 9.81 1.02
C GLY A 32 -3.45 10.27 0.23
N PRO A 33 -2.37 10.70 0.91
CA PRO A 33 -1.21 11.28 0.25
C PRO A 33 -0.30 10.21 -0.38
N LEU A 34 0.36 10.58 -1.50
CA LEU A 34 1.51 9.87 -2.03
C LEU A 34 2.61 9.76 -0.95
N THR A 35 3.26 8.61 -0.94
CA THR A 35 4.47 8.40 -0.15
C THR A 35 5.63 7.96 -1.02
N ILE A 36 6.84 8.43 -0.72
CA ILE A 36 8.07 8.02 -1.38
C ILE A 36 9.20 7.91 -0.37
N ILE A 37 10.01 6.88 -0.53
CA ILE A 37 11.18 6.64 0.30
C ILE A 37 12.36 6.18 -0.54
N GLY A 38 13.53 6.71 -0.27
CA GLY A 38 14.80 6.15 -0.75
C GLY A 38 15.16 4.93 0.09
N GLY A 39 15.34 3.79 -0.57
CA GLY A 39 15.69 2.53 0.06
C GLY A 39 17.22 2.33 0.19
N ARG A 40 17.72 1.20 -0.31
CA ARG A 40 19.14 0.87 -0.22
C ARG A 40 19.99 1.70 -1.17
N ILE A 41 21.19 2.06 -0.71
CA ILE A 41 22.26 2.65 -1.54
C ILE A 41 23.37 1.61 -1.65
N TYR A 42 23.85 1.35 -2.88
CA TYR A 42 24.91 0.39 -3.14
C TYR A 42 25.68 0.75 -4.42
N MET A 43 26.80 0.08 -4.65
CA MET A 43 27.59 0.22 -5.87
C MET A 43 27.29 -0.92 -6.83
N GLU A 44 27.03 -0.61 -8.08
CA GLU A 44 26.84 -1.58 -9.17
C GLU A 44 27.56 -1.08 -10.42
N ASP A 45 28.44 -1.88 -10.99
CA ASP A 45 29.25 -1.55 -12.17
C ASP A 45 29.98 -0.18 -12.09
N GLY A 46 30.46 0.16 -10.89
CA GLY A 46 31.16 1.42 -10.64
C GLY A 46 30.25 2.66 -10.52
N LYS A 47 28.94 2.47 -10.55
CA LYS A 47 27.94 3.53 -10.34
C LYS A 47 27.30 3.39 -8.96
N LEU A 48 26.92 4.52 -8.40
CA LEU A 48 26.12 4.54 -7.17
C LEU A 48 24.66 4.39 -7.55
N VAL A 49 24.00 3.39 -6.95
CA VAL A 49 22.59 3.06 -7.19
C VAL A 49 21.81 3.23 -5.90
N GLN A 50 20.60 3.77 -6.00
CA GLN A 50 19.64 3.84 -4.91
C GLN A 50 18.29 3.31 -5.37
N THR A 51 17.70 2.40 -4.58
CA THR A 51 16.31 1.99 -4.80
C THR A 51 15.34 3.04 -4.26
N ILE A 52 14.20 3.16 -4.91
CA ILE A 52 13.10 4.03 -4.52
C ILE A 52 11.84 3.16 -4.41
N ASP A 53 11.07 3.32 -3.35
CA ASP A 53 9.71 2.79 -3.22
C ASP A 53 8.74 3.97 -3.13
N SER A 54 7.72 3.96 -3.97
CA SER A 54 6.67 4.98 -3.96
C SER A 54 5.30 4.32 -4.00
N ARG A 55 4.39 4.84 -3.19
CA ARG A 55 2.98 4.45 -3.17
C ARG A 55 2.15 5.66 -3.50
N PHE A 56 1.35 5.55 -4.54
CA PHE A 56 0.65 6.71 -5.09
C PHE A 56 -0.85 6.46 -5.22
N PRO A 57 -1.65 7.52 -5.00
CA PRO A 57 -3.10 7.49 -5.11
C PRO A 57 -3.58 7.61 -6.55
N THR A 58 -4.89 7.56 -6.76
CA THR A 58 -5.53 7.60 -8.08
C THR A 58 -5.47 8.97 -8.77
N CYS A 59 -5.02 10.03 -8.09
CA CYS A 59 -4.83 11.36 -8.70
C CYS A 59 -3.59 11.47 -9.60
N THR A 60 -2.77 10.43 -9.66
CA THR A 60 -1.61 10.32 -10.56
C THR A 60 -1.51 8.89 -11.09
N ASP A 61 -0.56 8.64 -11.97
CA ASP A 61 -0.25 7.34 -12.55
C ASP A 61 1.27 7.11 -12.63
N GLY A 62 1.66 5.87 -12.89
CA GLY A 62 3.08 5.49 -12.92
C GLY A 62 3.87 6.18 -14.02
N GLU A 63 3.27 6.43 -15.17
CA GLU A 63 3.93 7.10 -16.30
C GLU A 63 4.21 8.57 -15.96
N LYS A 64 3.22 9.28 -15.44
CA LYS A 64 3.33 10.67 -15.01
C LYS A 64 4.36 10.83 -13.89
N LEU A 65 4.31 9.96 -12.87
CA LEU A 65 5.30 9.97 -11.79
C LEU A 65 6.72 9.75 -12.30
N THR A 66 6.91 8.77 -13.18
CA THR A 66 8.21 8.49 -13.80
C THR A 66 8.75 9.71 -14.52
N ALA A 67 7.91 10.39 -15.30
CA ALA A 67 8.29 11.62 -16.02
C ALA A 67 8.64 12.77 -15.06
N GLN A 68 7.86 12.97 -14.01
CA GLN A 68 8.09 14.02 -13.02
C GLN A 68 9.37 13.78 -12.21
N ILE A 69 9.59 12.54 -11.74
CA ILE A 69 10.80 12.15 -11.01
C ILE A 69 12.03 12.35 -11.92
N THR A 70 11.97 11.86 -13.16
CA THR A 70 13.06 12.03 -14.14
C THR A 70 13.42 13.51 -14.34
N ALA A 71 12.39 14.36 -14.52
CA ALA A 71 12.60 15.79 -14.66
C ALA A 71 13.20 16.45 -13.41
N ALA A 72 12.76 16.03 -12.22
CA ALA A 72 13.27 16.56 -10.95
C ALA A 72 14.73 16.16 -10.67
N LEU A 73 15.12 14.94 -11.06
CA LEU A 73 16.49 14.43 -10.92
C LEU A 73 17.48 15.16 -11.85
N GLY A 74 17.02 15.57 -13.05
CA GLY A 74 17.83 16.28 -14.04
C GLY A 74 19.06 15.47 -14.45
N GLU A 75 20.24 16.12 -14.46
CA GLU A 75 21.52 15.47 -14.77
C GLU A 75 22.18 14.77 -13.56
N GLY A 76 21.58 14.91 -12.36
CA GLY A 76 22.14 14.37 -11.12
C GLY A 76 22.00 12.87 -10.97
N ALA A 77 20.95 12.29 -11.53
CA ALA A 77 20.71 10.86 -11.50
C ALA A 77 19.79 10.45 -12.67
N LYS A 78 19.83 9.17 -13.04
CA LYS A 78 18.96 8.57 -14.05
C LYS A 78 18.04 7.56 -13.36
N LEU A 79 16.76 7.61 -13.70
CA LEU A 79 15.81 6.62 -13.29
C LEU A 79 15.90 5.41 -14.25
N GLU A 80 16.15 4.23 -13.70
CA GLU A 80 16.27 2.95 -14.42
C GLU A 80 15.39 1.90 -13.74
N ASP A 81 15.05 0.83 -14.43
CA ASP A 81 14.30 -0.34 -13.92
C ASP A 81 13.01 0.02 -13.18
N VAL A 82 12.17 0.84 -13.85
CA VAL A 82 10.90 1.27 -13.28
C VAL A 82 9.87 0.18 -13.40
N ASP A 83 9.34 -0.27 -12.26
CA ASP A 83 8.17 -1.14 -12.16
C ASP A 83 7.05 -0.36 -11.47
N ALA A 84 6.01 -0.01 -12.21
CA ALA A 84 4.89 0.76 -11.71
C ALA A 84 3.59 -0.02 -11.87
N ALA A 85 2.90 -0.22 -10.76
CA ALA A 85 1.58 -0.83 -10.75
C ALA A 85 0.54 0.22 -10.38
N GLU A 86 -0.47 0.38 -11.22
CA GLU A 86 -1.52 1.36 -11.01
C GLU A 86 -2.34 1.08 -9.74
N PRO A 87 -2.87 2.13 -9.07
CA PRO A 87 -3.76 1.95 -7.93
C PRO A 87 -4.97 1.10 -8.30
N PHE A 88 -5.31 0.18 -7.43
CA PHE A 88 -6.48 -0.69 -7.57
C PHE A 88 -7.53 -0.29 -6.53
N TYR A 89 -8.72 0.09 -6.96
CA TYR A 89 -9.78 0.58 -6.10
C TYR A 89 -11.14 0.02 -6.50
N ILE A 90 -11.89 -0.44 -5.52
CA ILE A 90 -13.30 -0.82 -5.64
C ILE A 90 -14.12 0.06 -4.70
N GLU A 91 -15.25 0.57 -5.17
CA GLU A 91 -16.13 1.44 -4.39
C GLU A 91 -16.60 0.75 -3.10
N ALA A 92 -16.39 1.43 -1.97
CA ALA A 92 -16.66 0.90 -0.64
C ALA A 92 -18.14 0.54 -0.39
N ASP A 93 -19.05 1.13 -1.15
CA ASP A 93 -20.49 0.87 -1.06
C ASP A 93 -21.00 -0.22 -2.01
N SER A 94 -20.09 -0.88 -2.73
CA SER A 94 -20.48 -2.02 -3.59
C SER A 94 -21.16 -3.12 -2.76
N PRO A 95 -22.16 -3.83 -3.31
CA PRO A 95 -22.91 -4.84 -2.58
C PRO A 95 -22.04 -5.94 -1.95
N ALA A 96 -20.99 -6.36 -2.66
CA ALA A 96 -20.07 -7.38 -2.17
C ALA A 96 -19.23 -6.89 -0.96
N ILE A 97 -18.73 -5.65 -1.02
CA ILE A 97 -17.99 -5.07 0.12
C ILE A 97 -18.93 -4.88 1.32
N ARG A 98 -20.17 -4.43 1.09
CA ARG A 98 -21.17 -4.33 2.17
C ARG A 98 -21.45 -5.68 2.80
N ALA A 99 -21.66 -6.74 2.02
CA ALA A 99 -21.86 -8.08 2.55
C ALA A 99 -20.70 -8.54 3.45
N CYS A 100 -19.47 -8.23 3.08
CA CYS A 100 -18.29 -8.56 3.87
C CYS A 100 -18.21 -7.74 5.17
N ILE A 101 -18.31 -6.41 5.09
CA ILE A 101 -18.14 -5.54 6.26
C ILE A 101 -19.30 -5.67 7.27
N ASP A 102 -20.52 -5.82 6.79
CA ASP A 102 -21.69 -6.03 7.66
C ASP A 102 -21.58 -7.38 8.40
N THR A 103 -21.06 -8.41 7.72
CA THR A 103 -20.79 -9.70 8.36
C THR A 103 -19.72 -9.59 9.44
N TYR A 104 -18.63 -8.90 9.16
CA TYR A 104 -17.58 -8.65 10.14
C TYR A 104 -18.16 -7.94 11.37
N ASN A 105 -18.84 -6.82 11.17
CA ASN A 105 -19.45 -6.03 12.25
C ASN A 105 -20.47 -6.81 13.07
N GLU A 106 -21.30 -7.64 12.43
CA GLU A 106 -22.27 -8.48 13.14
C GLU A 106 -21.60 -9.51 14.04
N VAL A 107 -20.54 -10.16 13.57
CA VAL A 107 -19.87 -11.22 14.32
C VAL A 107 -18.99 -10.68 15.43
N THR A 108 -18.27 -9.59 15.18
CA THR A 108 -17.33 -9.00 16.14
C THR A 108 -17.99 -8.03 17.13
N GLY A 109 -19.15 -7.46 16.75
CA GLY A 109 -19.78 -6.36 17.48
C GLY A 109 -19.10 -5.01 17.29
N GLU A 110 -18.17 -4.91 16.33
CA GLU A 110 -17.47 -3.68 15.99
C GLU A 110 -18.29 -2.78 15.04
N ASN A 111 -17.77 -1.63 14.72
CA ASN A 111 -18.32 -0.72 13.71
C ASN A 111 -17.20 -0.34 12.73
N ALA A 112 -16.57 -1.35 12.16
CA ALA A 112 -15.50 -1.20 11.20
C ALA A 112 -16.04 -0.70 9.84
N THR A 113 -15.18 -0.02 9.10
CA THR A 113 -15.46 0.44 7.74
C THR A 113 -14.39 -0.08 6.77
N PRO A 114 -14.73 -0.26 5.49
CA PRO A 114 -13.73 -0.57 4.48
C PRO A 114 -12.63 0.49 4.45
N PHE A 115 -11.41 0.08 4.18
CA PHE A 115 -10.26 0.98 4.09
C PHE A 115 -9.35 0.60 2.93
N THR A 116 -8.52 1.52 2.52
CA THR A 116 -7.46 1.28 1.53
C THR A 116 -6.11 1.12 2.24
N MET A 117 -5.19 0.45 1.58
CA MET A 117 -3.84 0.27 2.10
C MET A 117 -2.79 0.45 0.98
N GLY A 118 -1.61 0.91 1.35
CA GLY A 118 -0.51 1.10 0.41
C GLY A 118 0.16 -0.21 -0.04
N GLY A 119 -0.20 -1.36 0.54
CA GLY A 119 0.32 -2.67 0.14
C GLY A 119 -0.43 -3.26 -1.04
N GLY A 120 0.27 -4.03 -1.88
CA GLY A 120 -0.37 -4.81 -2.94
C GLY A 120 -0.85 -6.17 -2.43
N THR A 121 -2.02 -6.61 -2.89
CA THR A 121 -2.57 -7.93 -2.62
C THR A 121 -2.90 -8.65 -3.91
N TYR A 122 -3.21 -9.95 -3.85
CA TYR A 122 -3.64 -10.71 -5.03
C TYR A 122 -4.94 -10.16 -5.65
N ALA A 123 -5.77 -9.43 -4.90
CA ALA A 123 -7.01 -8.83 -5.39
C ALA A 123 -6.80 -7.99 -6.65
N ARG A 124 -5.68 -7.27 -6.75
CA ARG A 124 -5.35 -6.41 -7.92
C ARG A 124 -5.23 -7.17 -9.26
N HIS A 125 -5.11 -8.49 -9.24
CA HIS A 125 -5.03 -9.32 -10.45
C HIS A 125 -6.40 -9.74 -10.97
N PHE A 126 -7.46 -9.35 -10.32
CA PHE A 126 -8.85 -9.65 -10.70
C PHE A 126 -9.63 -8.35 -10.86
N PRO A 127 -10.49 -8.24 -11.89
CA PRO A 127 -11.21 -6.99 -12.19
C PRO A 127 -12.19 -6.54 -11.08
N TYR A 128 -12.73 -7.50 -10.31
CA TYR A 128 -13.69 -7.23 -9.24
C TYR A 128 -13.34 -8.09 -8.01
N ALA A 129 -12.31 -7.71 -7.31
CA ALA A 129 -11.90 -8.40 -6.10
C ALA A 129 -11.42 -7.40 -5.04
N VAL A 130 -11.55 -7.77 -3.79
CA VAL A 130 -11.00 -7.05 -2.66
C VAL A 130 -10.32 -8.02 -1.72
N SER A 131 -9.39 -7.54 -0.92
CA SER A 131 -8.89 -8.31 0.20
C SER A 131 -9.86 -8.17 1.36
N PHE A 132 -10.25 -9.29 1.91
CA PHE A 132 -11.06 -9.37 3.11
C PHE A 132 -10.37 -10.27 4.13
N GLY A 133 -10.07 -9.72 5.29
CA GLY A 133 -9.45 -10.44 6.38
C GLY A 133 -10.03 -9.97 7.71
N PRO A 134 -10.43 -10.91 8.58
CA PRO A 134 -11.02 -10.60 9.88
C PRO A 134 -9.95 -10.34 10.94
N GLU A 135 -8.88 -9.65 10.60
CA GLU A 135 -7.83 -9.28 11.54
C GLU A 135 -8.27 -8.08 12.38
N HIS A 136 -7.96 -8.15 13.66
CA HIS A 136 -8.15 -7.05 14.61
C HIS A 136 -6.82 -6.33 14.78
N VAL A 137 -6.63 -5.22 14.08
CA VAL A 137 -5.36 -4.47 14.02
C VAL A 137 -4.92 -3.86 15.35
N ASP A 138 -5.85 -3.64 16.27
CA ASP A 138 -5.60 -3.01 17.59
C ASP A 138 -5.35 -4.01 18.71
N LEU A 139 -5.27 -5.31 18.41
CA LEU A 139 -4.99 -6.30 19.44
C LEU A 139 -3.54 -6.22 19.92
N PRO A 140 -3.32 -6.17 21.23
CA PRO A 140 -1.97 -6.17 21.77
C PRO A 140 -1.27 -7.49 21.47
N LEU A 141 -0.04 -7.42 20.99
CA LEU A 141 0.80 -8.59 20.81
C LEU A 141 1.23 -9.15 22.18
N PRO A 142 1.35 -10.48 22.33
CA PRO A 142 1.95 -11.08 23.52
C PRO A 142 3.44 -10.70 23.59
N GLU A 143 4.05 -10.82 24.79
CA GLU A 143 5.46 -10.46 25.00
C GLU A 143 6.43 -11.18 24.05
N PHE A 144 6.09 -12.41 23.63
CA PHE A 144 6.88 -13.19 22.69
C PHE A 144 6.51 -12.94 21.21
N GLY A 145 5.43 -12.21 20.93
CA GLY A 145 4.91 -11.98 19.58
C GLY A 145 5.55 -10.79 18.90
N GLY A 146 5.91 -10.95 17.62
CA GLY A 146 6.41 -9.89 16.76
C GLY A 146 5.31 -9.32 15.84
N PRO A 147 5.60 -8.17 15.24
CA PRO A 147 4.66 -7.51 14.33
C PRO A 147 4.53 -8.28 13.00
N MET A 148 3.51 -7.92 12.23
CA MET A 148 3.31 -8.37 10.85
C MET A 148 4.61 -8.25 10.04
N HIS A 149 4.96 -9.30 9.29
CA HIS A 149 6.22 -9.44 8.53
C HIS A 149 7.50 -9.40 9.39
N GLY A 150 7.38 -9.49 10.71
CA GLY A 150 8.50 -9.51 11.65
C GLY A 150 8.85 -10.91 12.14
N ALA A 151 9.96 -11.00 12.87
CA ALA A 151 10.31 -12.23 13.57
C ALA A 151 9.27 -12.51 14.67
N ASN A 152 8.92 -13.79 14.86
CA ASN A 152 7.91 -14.25 15.83
C ASN A 152 6.50 -13.65 15.59
N GLU A 153 6.16 -13.34 14.35
CA GLU A 153 4.79 -12.94 14.00
C GLU A 153 3.78 -13.92 14.59
N ALA A 154 2.76 -13.40 15.26
CA ALA A 154 1.81 -14.20 16.01
C ALA A 154 0.38 -13.74 15.78
N ALA A 155 -0.57 -14.68 15.80
CA ALA A 155 -1.99 -14.43 15.75
C ALA A 155 -2.71 -15.16 16.91
N PRO A 156 -3.74 -14.54 17.53
CA PRO A 156 -4.50 -15.18 18.60
C PRO A 156 -5.41 -16.28 18.04
N ILE A 157 -5.37 -17.46 18.67
CA ILE A 157 -6.11 -18.65 18.19
C ILE A 157 -7.63 -18.43 18.23
N ASP A 158 -8.14 -17.79 19.27
CA ASP A 158 -9.58 -17.46 19.40
C ASP A 158 -10.04 -16.54 18.26
N LYS A 159 -9.23 -15.61 17.83
CA LYS A 159 -9.52 -14.75 16.69
C LYS A 159 -9.45 -15.48 15.35
N LEU A 160 -8.57 -16.47 15.22
CA LEU A 160 -8.57 -17.36 14.04
C LEU A 160 -9.85 -18.20 13.96
N LEU A 161 -10.39 -18.66 15.09
CA LEU A 161 -11.68 -19.37 15.13
C LEU A 161 -12.86 -18.44 14.82
N GLU A 162 -12.84 -17.22 15.31
CA GLU A 162 -13.82 -16.18 14.95
C GLU A 162 -13.75 -15.87 13.45
N ALA A 163 -12.55 -15.81 12.88
CA ALA A 163 -12.32 -15.62 11.45
C ALA A 163 -13.00 -16.69 10.59
N VAL A 164 -12.93 -17.95 11.00
CA VAL A 164 -13.62 -19.04 10.29
C VAL A 164 -15.14 -18.81 10.23
N LYS A 165 -15.75 -18.37 11.33
CA LYS A 165 -17.17 -18.02 11.37
C LYS A 165 -17.51 -16.87 10.43
N ILE A 166 -16.68 -15.81 10.44
CA ILE A 166 -16.86 -14.65 9.57
C ILE A 166 -16.79 -15.06 8.10
N TYR A 167 -15.80 -15.86 7.71
CA TYR A 167 -15.66 -16.33 6.32
C TYR A 167 -16.85 -17.18 5.86
N ILE A 168 -17.34 -18.10 6.69
CA ILE A 168 -18.49 -18.92 6.36
C ILE A 168 -19.71 -18.04 6.09
N LEU A 169 -20.01 -17.11 6.98
CA LEU A 169 -21.17 -16.22 6.83
C LEU A 169 -21.00 -15.26 5.66
N ALA A 170 -19.81 -14.71 5.45
CA ALA A 170 -19.54 -13.82 4.33
C ALA A 170 -19.72 -14.53 2.98
N LEU A 171 -19.21 -15.76 2.84
CA LEU A 171 -19.40 -16.55 1.61
C LEU A 171 -20.88 -16.84 1.33
N LEU A 172 -21.66 -17.24 2.34
CA LEU A 172 -23.09 -17.46 2.16
C LEU A 172 -23.84 -16.19 1.74
N ARG A 173 -23.46 -15.03 2.28
CA ARG A 173 -24.07 -13.75 1.89
C ARG A 173 -23.65 -13.29 0.51
N LEU A 174 -22.41 -13.55 0.13
CA LEU A 174 -21.92 -13.23 -1.20
C LEU A 174 -22.63 -14.03 -2.30
N GLU A 175 -23.07 -15.27 -2.03
CA GLU A 175 -23.88 -16.04 -2.98
C GLU A 175 -25.26 -15.41 -3.26
N GLU A 176 -25.74 -14.54 -2.38
CA GLU A 176 -27.00 -13.81 -2.53
C GLU A 176 -26.83 -12.44 -3.21
N VAL A 177 -25.59 -12.03 -3.51
CA VAL A 177 -25.27 -10.75 -4.15
C VAL A 177 -25.30 -10.90 -5.67
N ASP A 178 -26.04 -10.02 -6.34
CA ASP A 178 -25.96 -9.86 -7.79
C ASP A 178 -24.70 -9.02 -8.15
N PHE A 179 -23.80 -9.58 -8.94
CA PHE A 179 -22.53 -8.98 -9.37
C PHE A 179 -22.65 -8.34 -10.76
#